data_1900491f7a48ba1454fb49c59ce9b110
#
_entry.id   1900491f7a48ba1454fb49c59ce9b110
#
_cell.length_a   1.000
_cell.length_b   1.000
_cell.length_c   1.000
_cell.angle_alpha   90.00
_cell.angle_beta   90.00
_cell.angle_gamma   90.00
#
_symmetry.space_group_name_H-M   'P 1'
#
loop_
_entity.id
_entity.type
_entity.pdbx_description
1 polymer ?
#
loop_
_entity_poly.entity_id
_entity_poly.type
_entity_poly.pdbx_seq_one_letter_code
_entity_poly.pdbx_strand_id
1 'polypeptide(L)'
;MRILVFSDNHGSLKELDHVLNNFKFDRIFGLGDFEVNKYELEERGVFGVQGNSPFDPDYLIDRICEIDGVNFLFTHGHTHQVRYSLLSLSLFSKKNNIDIAFYGHTHMARIDEDNGIYFINPGSISRPYYPSYPTCAIIEMDNSKILIKIIDAITFDVFKEICILKNGRS
;
A
#
# COMPACT_ATOMS: atom_id res chain seq x y z
N MET A 1 -5.30 4.35 -15.20
CA MET A 1 -5.79 4.42 -13.80
C MET A 1 -4.62 4.78 -12.91
N ARG A 2 -4.83 5.66 -11.90
CA ARG A 2 -3.82 6.04 -10.91
C ARG A 2 -4.33 5.75 -9.50
N ILE A 3 -3.55 5.01 -8.70
CA ILE A 3 -3.93 4.56 -7.35
C ILE A 3 -2.86 5.03 -6.36
N LEU A 4 -3.29 5.57 -5.21
CA LEU A 4 -2.43 5.86 -4.06
C LEU A 4 -2.51 4.71 -3.06
N VAL A 5 -1.36 4.30 -2.52
CA VAL A 5 -1.27 3.40 -1.38
C VAL A 5 -0.38 4.02 -0.30
N PHE A 6 -0.90 4.17 0.90
CA PHE A 6 -0.17 4.69 2.07
C PHE A 6 -0.36 3.79 3.29
N SER A 7 0.49 3.94 4.29
CA SER A 7 0.45 3.15 5.52
C SER A 7 0.95 3.96 6.72
N ASP A 8 0.53 3.53 7.91
CA ASP A 8 1.16 3.92 9.17
C ASP A 8 1.23 5.45 9.36
N ASN A 9 0.07 6.13 9.21
CA ASN A 9 -0.02 7.59 9.39
C ASN A 9 -0.13 8.02 10.87
N HIS A 10 -0.42 7.10 11.81
CA HIS A 10 -0.34 7.31 13.26
C HIS A 10 -0.87 8.67 13.73
N GLY A 11 -2.12 8.98 13.38
CA GLY A 11 -2.81 10.22 13.78
C GLY A 11 -2.48 11.45 12.92
N SER A 12 -1.47 11.40 12.01
CA SER A 12 -1.17 12.50 11.10
C SER A 12 -1.80 12.29 9.73
N LEU A 13 -2.57 13.27 9.27
CA LEU A 13 -3.11 13.32 7.91
C LEU A 13 -2.40 14.37 7.04
N LYS A 14 -1.43 15.09 7.60
CA LYS A 14 -0.76 16.21 6.95
C LYS A 14 -0.07 15.81 5.65
N GLU A 15 0.71 14.75 5.69
CA GLU A 15 1.48 14.26 4.54
C GLU A 15 0.54 13.64 3.49
N LEU A 16 -0.51 12.92 3.94
CA LEU A 16 -1.55 12.41 3.06
C LEU A 16 -2.26 13.55 2.33
N ASP A 17 -2.70 14.58 3.06
CA ASP A 17 -3.36 15.75 2.48
C ASP A 17 -2.43 16.50 1.51
N HIS A 18 -1.12 16.58 1.82
CA HIS A 18 -0.14 17.16 0.91
C HIS A 18 -0.09 16.40 -0.42
N VAL A 19 -0.04 15.08 -0.39
CA VAL A 19 -0.07 14.25 -1.61
C VAL A 19 -1.39 14.44 -2.38
N LEU A 20 -2.55 14.41 -1.69
CA LEU A 20 -3.87 14.55 -2.31
C LEU A 20 -4.12 15.94 -2.92
N ASN A 21 -3.49 16.98 -2.39
CA ASN A 21 -3.56 18.33 -2.95
C ASN A 21 -2.73 18.49 -4.24
N ASN A 22 -1.70 17.67 -4.42
CA ASN A 22 -0.81 17.76 -5.57
C ASN A 22 -1.12 16.74 -6.68
N PHE A 23 -1.80 15.64 -6.35
CA PHE A 23 -2.13 14.59 -7.31
C PHE A 23 -3.61 14.21 -7.25
N LYS A 24 -4.14 13.73 -8.38
CA LYS A 24 -5.46 13.12 -8.44
C LYS A 24 -5.31 11.60 -8.58
N PHE A 25 -6.15 10.88 -7.82
CA PHE A 25 -6.17 9.43 -7.81
C PHE A 25 -7.58 8.92 -8.09
N ASP A 26 -7.67 7.80 -8.80
CA ASP A 26 -8.94 7.10 -9.04
C ASP A 26 -9.34 6.27 -7.81
N ARG A 27 -8.35 5.77 -7.06
CA ARG A 27 -8.54 5.02 -5.80
C ARG A 27 -7.44 5.32 -4.81
N ILE A 28 -7.77 5.21 -3.52
CA ILE A 28 -6.82 5.44 -2.41
C ILE A 28 -6.96 4.27 -1.44
N PHE A 29 -5.87 3.56 -1.18
CA PHE A 29 -5.82 2.48 -0.20
C PHE A 29 -4.93 2.85 0.98
N GLY A 30 -5.43 2.63 2.19
CA GLY A 30 -4.69 2.78 3.44
C GLY A 30 -4.46 1.43 4.10
N LEU A 31 -3.23 1.18 4.56
CA LEU A 31 -2.81 -0.13 5.06
C LEU A 31 -2.81 -0.25 6.60
N GLY A 32 -3.60 0.56 7.29
CA GLY A 32 -3.75 0.47 8.75
C GLY A 32 -2.80 1.34 9.56
N ASP A 33 -2.93 1.22 10.88
CA ASP A 33 -2.32 2.09 11.89
C ASP A 33 -2.61 3.56 11.63
N PHE A 34 -3.90 3.85 11.44
CA PHE A 34 -4.40 5.18 11.11
C PHE A 34 -4.45 6.11 12.32
N GLU A 35 -4.98 5.62 13.44
CA GLU A 35 -5.16 6.38 14.70
C GLU A 35 -5.96 7.69 14.52
N VAL A 36 -6.88 7.69 13.54
CA VAL A 36 -7.80 8.78 13.24
C VAL A 36 -9.23 8.26 13.13
N ASN A 37 -10.20 9.16 13.15
CA ASN A 37 -11.60 8.79 12.98
C ASN A 37 -11.84 8.23 11.56
N LYS A 38 -12.62 7.16 11.46
CA LYS A 38 -12.99 6.52 10.19
C LYS A 38 -13.58 7.52 9.19
N TYR A 39 -14.40 8.44 9.66
CA TYR A 39 -15.01 9.50 8.84
C TYR A 39 -13.97 10.38 8.13
N GLU A 40 -12.86 10.70 8.79
CA GLU A 40 -11.78 11.51 8.18
C GLU A 40 -11.11 10.80 7.01
N LEU A 41 -11.04 9.46 7.05
CA LEU A 41 -10.52 8.63 5.97
C LEU A 41 -11.55 8.48 4.83
N GLU A 42 -12.82 8.28 5.19
CA GLU A 42 -13.92 8.14 4.23
C GLU A 42 -14.15 9.42 3.42
N GLU A 43 -14.05 10.61 4.04
CA GLU A 43 -14.11 11.90 3.34
C GLU A 43 -13.01 12.06 2.27
N ARG A 44 -11.87 11.40 2.47
CA ARG A 44 -10.75 11.37 1.51
C ARG A 44 -10.88 10.24 0.48
N GLY A 45 -11.95 9.45 0.56
CA GLY A 45 -12.16 8.30 -0.34
C GLY A 45 -11.23 7.12 -0.07
N VAL A 46 -10.72 6.97 1.16
CA VAL A 46 -9.78 5.90 1.53
C VAL A 46 -10.50 4.57 1.73
N PHE A 47 -10.06 3.55 1.03
CA PHE A 47 -10.37 2.15 1.30
C PHE A 47 -9.32 1.60 2.30
N GLY A 48 -9.70 1.53 3.58
CA GLY A 48 -8.79 1.09 4.65
C GLY A 48 -8.75 -0.42 4.84
N VAL A 49 -7.65 -0.89 5.45
CA VAL A 49 -7.57 -2.15 6.18
C VAL A 49 -7.16 -1.86 7.62
N GLN A 50 -7.46 -2.79 8.54
CA GLN A 50 -7.18 -2.60 9.96
C GLN A 50 -5.70 -2.89 10.27
N GLY A 51 -5.08 -1.97 11.00
CA GLY A 51 -3.76 -2.17 11.59
C GLY A 51 -3.79 -2.87 12.95
N ASN A 52 -2.68 -2.82 13.68
CA ASN A 52 -2.59 -3.36 15.03
C ASN A 52 -2.74 -2.29 16.13
N SER A 53 -2.88 -1.03 15.76
CA SER A 53 -3.18 0.03 16.73
C SER A 53 -4.57 -0.19 17.33
N PRO A 54 -4.73 -0.11 18.68
CA PRO A 54 -6.03 -0.22 19.33
C PRO A 54 -6.98 0.96 19.01
N PHE A 55 -6.44 2.00 18.38
CA PHE A 55 -7.20 3.20 17.98
C PHE A 55 -7.59 3.19 16.50
N ASP A 56 -7.28 2.11 15.77
CA ASP A 56 -7.65 1.99 14.37
C ASP A 56 -9.17 1.82 14.21
N PRO A 57 -9.75 2.42 13.16
CA PRO A 57 -11.12 2.15 12.78
C PRO A 57 -11.34 0.67 12.46
N ASP A 58 -12.57 0.21 12.68
CA ASP A 58 -12.97 -1.16 12.35
C ASP A 58 -13.08 -1.33 10.82
N TYR A 59 -12.04 -1.93 10.26
CA TYR A 59 -11.92 -2.31 8.85
C TYR A 59 -11.65 -3.82 8.70
N LEU A 60 -11.69 -4.32 7.47
CA LEU A 60 -11.21 -5.66 7.15
C LEU A 60 -9.71 -5.77 7.46
N ILE A 61 -9.28 -6.94 7.96
CA ILE A 61 -7.84 -7.24 8.17
C ILE A 61 -7.11 -7.30 6.83
N ASP A 62 -7.70 -8.02 5.88
CA ASP A 62 -7.19 -8.18 4.52
C ASP A 62 -8.25 -7.76 3.51
N ARG A 63 -7.85 -7.01 2.49
CA ARG A 63 -8.70 -6.63 1.37
C ARG A 63 -8.12 -7.19 0.09
N ILE A 64 -8.86 -8.10 -0.53
CA ILE A 64 -8.54 -8.63 -1.85
C ILE A 64 -9.49 -7.98 -2.86
N CYS A 65 -8.95 -7.49 -3.96
CA CYS A 65 -9.75 -6.99 -5.06
C CYS A 65 -9.03 -7.16 -6.41
N GLU A 66 -9.79 -7.43 -7.44
CA GLU A 66 -9.32 -7.41 -8.81
C GLU A 66 -9.46 -6.00 -9.39
N ILE A 67 -8.42 -5.50 -10.03
CA ILE A 67 -8.39 -4.21 -10.70
C ILE A 67 -7.74 -4.42 -12.07
N ASP A 68 -8.49 -4.22 -13.15
CA ASP A 68 -8.05 -4.37 -14.54
C ASP A 68 -7.33 -5.72 -14.81
N GLY A 69 -7.90 -6.83 -14.29
CA GLY A 69 -7.41 -8.18 -14.48
C GLY A 69 -6.20 -8.55 -13.60
N VAL A 70 -5.87 -7.73 -12.60
CA VAL A 70 -4.78 -7.97 -11.64
C VAL A 70 -5.35 -8.14 -10.25
N ASN A 71 -4.97 -9.19 -9.55
CA ASN A 71 -5.41 -9.48 -8.19
C ASN A 71 -4.50 -8.80 -7.16
N PHE A 72 -5.04 -7.82 -6.47
CA PHE A 72 -4.37 -7.10 -5.40
C PHE A 72 -4.77 -7.61 -4.03
N LEU A 73 -3.80 -7.67 -3.13
CA LEU A 73 -3.99 -7.78 -1.69
C LEU A 73 -3.51 -6.48 -1.03
N PHE A 74 -4.36 -5.90 -0.19
CA PHE A 74 -4.01 -4.81 0.73
C PHE A 74 -4.17 -5.32 2.15
N THR A 75 -3.11 -5.25 2.95
CA THR A 75 -3.08 -5.71 4.34
C THR A 75 -2.16 -4.82 5.17
N HIS A 76 -2.38 -4.74 6.48
CA HIS A 76 -1.37 -4.13 7.35
C HIS A 76 -0.15 -5.05 7.51
N GLY A 77 -0.37 -6.36 7.55
CA GLY A 77 0.68 -7.36 7.58
C GLY A 77 1.05 -7.88 8.97
N HIS A 78 0.53 -7.28 10.07
CA HIS A 78 0.80 -7.76 11.43
C HIS A 78 0.33 -9.20 11.65
N THR A 79 -0.83 -9.60 11.11
CA THR A 79 -1.35 -10.97 11.16
C THR A 79 -0.53 -11.95 10.32
N HIS A 80 0.18 -11.45 9.30
CA HIS A 80 1.09 -12.20 8.45
C HIS A 80 2.54 -12.20 8.94
N GLN A 81 2.81 -11.62 10.13
CA GLN A 81 4.12 -11.60 10.79
C GLN A 81 5.25 -11.01 9.91
N VAL A 82 4.94 -10.00 9.09
CA VAL A 82 5.86 -9.41 8.10
C VAL A 82 7.12 -8.78 8.70
N ARG A 83 7.16 -8.53 10.02
CA ARG A 83 8.37 -8.08 10.72
C ARG A 83 9.47 -9.15 10.76
N TYR A 84 9.08 -10.42 10.70
CA TYR A 84 10.03 -11.54 10.79
C TYR A 84 10.40 -12.08 9.41
N SER A 85 9.39 -12.30 8.55
CA SER A 85 9.59 -12.74 7.16
C SER A 85 8.34 -12.52 6.33
N LEU A 86 8.49 -12.58 5.00
CA LEU A 86 7.35 -12.55 4.07
C LEU A 86 6.74 -13.93 3.80
N LEU A 87 7.23 -15.00 4.45
CA LEU A 87 6.79 -16.36 4.15
C LEU A 87 5.27 -16.54 4.34
N SER A 88 4.71 -16.10 5.48
CA SER A 88 3.28 -16.21 5.75
C SER A 88 2.45 -15.44 4.73
N LEU A 89 2.88 -14.21 4.38
CA LEU A 89 2.22 -13.38 3.38
C LEU A 89 2.32 -14.00 1.98
N SER A 90 3.48 -14.58 1.62
CA SER A 90 3.69 -15.27 0.34
C SER A 90 2.77 -16.50 0.20
N LEU A 91 2.68 -17.34 1.23
CA LEU A 91 1.79 -18.50 1.23
C LEU A 91 0.31 -18.09 1.12
N PHE A 92 -0.10 -17.05 1.84
CA PHE A 92 -1.46 -16.51 1.76
C PHE A 92 -1.74 -15.95 0.36
N SER A 93 -0.82 -15.19 -0.20
CA SER A 93 -0.94 -14.59 -1.53
C SER A 93 -1.05 -15.66 -2.62
N LYS A 94 -0.21 -16.70 -2.56
CA LYS A 94 -0.25 -17.83 -3.49
C LYS A 94 -1.59 -18.58 -3.43
N LYS A 95 -2.08 -18.86 -2.22
CA LYS A 95 -3.38 -19.55 -2.02
C LYS A 95 -4.55 -18.77 -2.62
N ASN A 96 -4.49 -17.43 -2.61
CA ASN A 96 -5.54 -16.54 -3.08
C ASN A 96 -5.31 -15.98 -4.49
N ASN A 97 -4.33 -16.50 -5.24
CA ASN A 97 -3.98 -16.07 -6.60
C ASN A 97 -3.68 -14.57 -6.69
N ILE A 98 -3.00 -14.01 -5.68
CA ILE A 98 -2.60 -12.59 -5.66
C ILE A 98 -1.42 -12.39 -6.59
N ASP A 99 -1.47 -11.33 -7.39
CA ASP A 99 -0.38 -10.90 -8.25
C ASP A 99 0.51 -9.87 -7.53
N ILE A 100 -0.12 -8.95 -6.77
CA ILE A 100 0.57 -7.85 -6.08
C ILE A 100 -0.01 -7.69 -4.67
N ALA A 101 0.83 -7.81 -3.64
CA ALA A 101 0.48 -7.63 -2.25
C ALA A 101 1.12 -6.35 -1.68
N PHE A 102 0.29 -5.43 -1.19
CA PHE A 102 0.73 -4.27 -0.43
C PHE A 102 0.60 -4.54 1.06
N TYR A 103 1.65 -4.23 1.83
CA TYR A 103 1.69 -4.40 3.28
C TYR A 103 2.40 -3.23 3.97
N GLY A 104 2.07 -2.94 5.22
CA GLY A 104 2.64 -1.87 6.04
C GLY A 104 3.44 -2.38 7.23
N HIS A 105 3.15 -1.87 8.43
CA HIS A 105 3.59 -2.33 9.73
C HIS A 105 5.08 -2.18 10.04
N THR A 106 5.98 -2.37 9.08
CA THR A 106 7.42 -2.30 9.32
C THR A 106 7.98 -0.90 9.21
N HIS A 107 7.23 0.04 8.63
CA HIS A 107 7.65 1.41 8.29
C HIS A 107 8.88 1.47 7.36
N MET A 108 9.16 0.37 6.65
CA MET A 108 10.31 0.23 5.76
C MET A 108 9.85 0.13 4.31
N ALA A 109 10.13 1.14 3.51
CA ALA A 109 9.77 1.16 2.11
C ALA A 109 10.61 0.15 1.31
N ARG A 110 9.95 -0.83 0.67
CA ARG A 110 10.63 -1.87 -0.10
C ARG A 110 9.74 -2.48 -1.16
N ILE A 111 10.39 -3.06 -2.16
CA ILE A 111 9.77 -3.86 -3.22
C ILE A 111 10.53 -5.19 -3.26
N ASP A 112 9.81 -6.28 -3.13
CA ASP A 112 10.32 -7.65 -3.23
C ASP A 112 9.51 -8.42 -4.26
N GLU A 113 10.09 -9.48 -4.81
CA GLU A 113 9.41 -10.42 -5.70
C GLU A 113 9.74 -11.85 -5.26
N ASP A 114 8.73 -12.69 -5.18
CA ASP A 114 8.88 -14.12 -4.92
C ASP A 114 7.90 -14.92 -5.77
N ASN A 115 8.43 -15.77 -6.64
CA ASN A 115 7.64 -16.67 -7.51
C ASN A 115 6.58 -15.94 -8.36
N GLY A 116 6.90 -14.76 -8.88
CA GLY A 116 6.02 -13.96 -9.73
C GLY A 116 4.97 -13.16 -8.96
N ILE A 117 5.02 -13.15 -7.62
CA ILE A 117 4.18 -12.30 -6.77
C ILE A 117 5.04 -11.14 -6.27
N TYR A 118 4.53 -9.92 -6.41
CA TYR A 118 5.21 -8.72 -5.94
C TYR A 118 4.70 -8.32 -4.55
N PHE A 119 5.64 -8.05 -3.64
CA PHE A 119 5.37 -7.62 -2.27
C PHE A 119 5.90 -6.21 -2.08
N ILE A 120 5.03 -5.26 -1.77
CA ILE A 120 5.35 -3.85 -1.73
C ILE A 120 4.96 -3.25 -0.40
N ASN A 121 5.94 -2.67 0.28
CA ASN A 121 5.70 -1.85 1.45
C ASN A 121 5.94 -0.38 1.06
N PRO A 122 4.92 0.49 1.14
CA PRO A 122 5.09 1.90 0.79
C PRO A 122 5.93 2.68 1.82
N GLY A 123 6.33 2.05 2.93
CA GLY A 123 6.88 2.72 4.10
C GLY A 123 5.79 3.37 4.95
N SER A 124 6.18 4.20 5.89
CA SER A 124 5.24 5.01 6.68
C SER A 124 5.15 6.42 6.12
N ILE A 125 3.92 6.94 6.05
CA ILE A 125 3.67 8.30 5.56
C ILE A 125 3.91 9.37 6.64
N SER A 126 4.11 8.98 7.93
CA SER A 126 4.33 9.93 9.02
C SER A 126 5.46 9.57 9.97
N ARG A 127 5.71 8.27 10.19
CA ARG A 127 6.73 7.75 11.12
C ARG A 127 7.69 6.79 10.41
N PRO A 128 8.45 7.26 9.40
CA PRO A 128 9.30 6.40 8.58
C PRO A 128 10.44 5.80 9.41
N TYR A 129 10.75 4.53 9.11
CA TYR A 129 11.95 3.89 9.61
C TYR A 129 13.05 3.87 8.54
N TYR A 130 12.70 3.48 7.30
CA TYR A 130 13.60 3.52 6.16
C TYR A 130 12.80 3.70 4.85
N PRO A 131 13.15 4.68 3.99
CA PRO A 131 14.11 5.78 4.25
C PRO A 131 13.70 6.65 5.43
N SER A 132 14.52 7.60 5.84
CA SER A 132 14.27 8.49 6.99
C SER A 132 13.33 9.67 6.69
N TYR A 133 12.56 9.58 5.62
CA TYR A 133 11.54 10.56 5.20
C TYR A 133 10.21 9.86 4.85
N PRO A 134 9.07 10.56 4.98
CA PRO A 134 7.75 10.00 4.71
C PRO A 134 7.63 9.46 3.30
N THR A 135 7.03 8.28 3.14
CA THR A 135 6.85 7.67 1.81
C THR A 135 5.43 7.17 1.60
N CYS A 136 5.03 7.10 0.35
CA CYS A 136 3.81 6.43 -0.12
C CYS A 136 4.08 5.78 -1.49
N ALA A 137 3.17 4.93 -1.95
CA ALA A 137 3.28 4.32 -3.27
C ALA A 137 2.21 4.87 -4.22
N ILE A 138 2.61 5.13 -5.45
CA ILE A 138 1.73 5.47 -6.57
C ILE A 138 1.78 4.35 -7.59
N ILE A 139 0.61 3.84 -7.97
CA ILE A 139 0.45 2.85 -9.02
C ILE A 139 -0.14 3.56 -10.24
N GLU A 140 0.49 3.43 -11.37
CA GLU A 140 -0.02 3.88 -12.67
C GLU A 140 -0.23 2.64 -13.55
N MET A 141 -1.49 2.41 -13.96
CA MET A 141 -1.89 1.22 -14.71
C MET A 141 -2.48 1.62 -16.06
N ASP A 142 -2.06 0.91 -17.10
CA ASP A 142 -2.71 0.91 -18.42
C ASP A 142 -2.97 -0.53 -18.89
N ASN A 143 -3.37 -0.71 -20.14
CA ASN A 143 -3.71 -2.03 -20.70
C ASN A 143 -2.50 -2.98 -20.80
N SER A 144 -1.27 -2.47 -20.78
CA SER A 144 -0.04 -3.21 -21.07
C SER A 144 0.88 -3.39 -19.86
N LYS A 145 0.84 -2.46 -18.91
CA LYS A 145 1.79 -2.42 -17.79
C LYS A 145 1.22 -1.81 -16.53
N ILE A 146 1.91 -2.11 -15.44
CA ILE A 146 1.70 -1.54 -14.10
C ILE A 146 3.04 -0.92 -13.69
N LEU A 147 3.07 0.38 -13.50
CA LEU A 147 4.22 1.09 -12.97
C LEU A 147 3.92 1.43 -11.51
N ILE A 148 4.76 0.94 -10.60
CA ILE A 148 4.64 1.20 -9.15
C ILE A 148 5.86 2.00 -8.73
N LYS A 149 5.61 3.17 -8.13
CA LYS A 149 6.65 4.06 -7.59
C LYS A 149 6.42 4.24 -6.10
N ILE A 150 7.45 4.04 -5.29
CA ILE A 150 7.50 4.53 -3.91
C ILE A 150 8.18 5.88 -3.99
N ILE A 151 7.49 6.91 -3.50
CA ILE A 151 7.95 8.30 -3.56
C ILE A 151 8.10 8.89 -2.16
N ASP A 152 8.95 9.88 -2.03
CA ASP A 152 8.93 10.82 -0.91
C ASP A 152 7.58 11.56 -0.92
N ALA A 153 6.84 11.52 0.18
CA ALA A 153 5.52 12.14 0.27
C ALA A 153 5.57 13.68 0.37
N ILE A 154 6.75 14.28 0.51
CA ILE A 154 6.96 15.73 0.61
C ILE A 154 7.53 16.31 -0.69
N THR A 155 8.63 15.73 -1.19
CA THR A 155 9.34 16.25 -2.39
C THR A 155 8.82 15.61 -3.68
N PHE A 156 8.15 14.46 -3.57
CA PHE A 156 7.68 13.62 -4.69
C PHE A 156 8.79 12.95 -5.50
N ASP A 157 10.03 12.99 -4.99
CA ASP A 157 11.13 12.26 -5.59
C ASP A 157 10.91 10.75 -5.52
N VAL A 158 11.26 10.04 -6.58
CA VAL A 158 11.13 8.59 -6.63
C VAL A 158 12.22 7.94 -5.79
N PHE A 159 11.83 7.17 -4.78
CA PHE A 159 12.74 6.35 -3.97
C PHE A 159 13.04 5.00 -4.62
N LYS A 160 11.97 4.30 -5.06
CA LYS A 160 12.05 3.01 -5.77
C LYS A 160 10.94 2.93 -6.80
N GLU A 161 11.19 2.19 -7.88
CA GLU A 161 10.15 1.90 -8.86
C GLU A 161 10.29 0.50 -9.45
N ILE A 162 9.18 -0.04 -9.95
CA ILE A 162 9.13 -1.27 -10.72
C ILE A 162 8.08 -1.15 -11.82
N CYS A 163 8.38 -1.69 -13.00
CA CYS A 163 7.45 -1.81 -14.10
C CYS A 163 7.14 -3.30 -14.35
N ILE A 164 5.88 -3.67 -14.20
CA ILE A 164 5.37 -5.03 -14.38
C ILE A 164 4.56 -5.06 -15.69
N LEU A 165 4.95 -5.92 -16.61
CA LEU A 165 4.19 -6.12 -17.84
C LEU A 165 2.96 -6.99 -17.55
N LYS A 166 1.80 -6.55 -17.99
CA LYS A 166 0.59 -7.37 -17.98
C LYS A 166 0.75 -8.42 -19.08
N ASN A 167 1.16 -9.63 -18.71
CA ASN A 167 1.11 -10.74 -19.62
C ASN A 167 -0.36 -10.95 -19.98
N GLY A 168 -0.70 -10.77 -21.26
CA GLY A 168 -2.07 -10.98 -21.71
C GLY A 168 -2.54 -12.37 -21.31
N ARG A 169 -3.31 -12.43 -20.22
CA ARG A 169 -4.16 -13.60 -19.96
C ARG A 169 -5.25 -13.56 -21.00
N SER A 170 -4.99 -14.27 -22.12
CA SER A 170 -5.98 -14.54 -23.19
C SER A 170 -7.08 -15.43 -22.66
#